data_91ed8f5fef4452b8445953022ebad6ad
#
_entry.id   91ed8f5fef4452b8445953022ebad6ad
#
_cell.length_a   1.000
_cell.length_b   1.000
_cell.length_c   1.000
_cell.angle_alpha   90.00
_cell.angle_beta   90.00
_cell.angle_gamma   90.00
#
_symmetry.space_group_name_H-M   'P 1'
#
loop_
_entity.id
_entity.type
_entity.pdbx_description
1 polymer ?
#
loop_
_entity_poly.entity_id
_entity_poly.type
_entity_poly.pdbx_seq_one_letter_code
_entity_poly.pdbx_strand_id
1 'polypeptide(L)'
;MVIINTSKGDIHVKLEEKNTPETVANFLNYIKNGFYNDTIFHRVIDGFMIQGGGFDIGMNQKQGRHPIQNEANKAQKNTRGTLAMARTSDPHSASSQFFINVADNDFLNFGVFLKVMD
;
A
#
# COMPACT_ATOMS: atom_id res chain seq x y z
N MET A 1 -8.25 -11.59 -4.74
CA MET A 1 -8.14 -11.20 -3.32
C MET A 1 -6.74 -11.48 -2.81
N VAL A 2 -6.24 -10.61 -1.95
CA VAL A 2 -4.94 -10.77 -1.28
C VAL A 2 -5.16 -10.85 0.23
N ILE A 3 -4.37 -11.69 0.90
CA ILE A 3 -4.41 -11.79 2.36
C ILE A 3 -3.04 -11.37 2.89
N ILE A 4 -3.02 -10.34 3.74
CA ILE A 4 -1.82 -9.89 4.43
C ILE A 4 -1.80 -10.59 5.80
N ASN A 5 -0.90 -11.57 5.95
CA ASN A 5 -0.76 -12.32 7.20
C ASN A 5 0.15 -11.54 8.14
N THR A 6 -0.36 -11.10 9.27
CA THR A 6 0.41 -10.35 10.26
C THR A 6 0.47 -11.10 11.59
N SER A 7 1.38 -10.68 12.46
CA SER A 7 1.48 -11.22 13.82
C SER A 7 0.23 -10.95 14.68
N LYS A 8 -0.63 -10.03 14.24
CA LYS A 8 -1.86 -9.66 14.94
C LYS A 8 -3.12 -10.18 14.24
N GLY A 9 -2.98 -10.96 13.18
CA GLY A 9 -4.09 -11.50 12.43
C GLY A 9 -3.99 -11.21 10.93
N ASP A 10 -4.94 -11.71 10.17
CA ASP A 10 -4.97 -11.59 8.73
C ASP A 10 -5.79 -10.39 8.30
N ILE A 11 -5.28 -9.67 7.29
CA ILE A 11 -5.99 -8.55 6.65
C ILE A 11 -6.38 -9.00 5.25
N HIS A 12 -7.67 -9.02 4.96
CA HIS A 12 -8.19 -9.39 3.64
C HIS A 12 -8.39 -8.12 2.81
N VAL A 13 -7.83 -8.10 1.61
CA VAL A 13 -7.88 -6.93 0.73
C VAL A 13 -8.42 -7.30 -0.64
N LYS A 14 -9.24 -6.40 -1.19
CA LYS A 14 -9.80 -6.52 -2.53
C LYS A 14 -9.08 -5.58 -3.48
N LEU A 15 -8.72 -6.08 -4.66
CA LEU A 15 -7.97 -5.32 -5.65
C LEU A 15 -8.88 -4.39 -6.47
N GLU A 16 -8.39 -3.20 -6.79
CA GLU A 16 -9.06 -2.21 -7.65
C GLU A 16 -8.36 -2.15 -9.02
N GLU A 17 -8.35 -3.28 -9.72
CA GLU A 17 -7.62 -3.41 -10.99
C GLU A 17 -8.15 -2.48 -12.09
N LYS A 18 -9.45 -2.21 -12.07
CA LYS A 18 -10.10 -1.45 -13.14
C LYS A 18 -9.55 -0.03 -13.24
N ASN A 19 -9.36 0.65 -12.11
CA ASN A 19 -8.95 2.04 -12.06
C ASN A 19 -7.46 2.24 -11.82
N THR A 20 -6.78 1.22 -11.29
CA THR A 20 -5.35 1.29 -10.96
C THR A 20 -4.62 0.02 -11.41
N PRO A 21 -4.63 -0.29 -12.73
CA PRO A 21 -4.09 -1.56 -13.21
C PRO A 21 -2.58 -1.69 -13.01
N GLU A 22 -1.80 -0.63 -13.23
CA GLU A 22 -0.35 -0.67 -13.05
C GLU A 22 0.04 -0.80 -11.57
N THR A 23 -0.67 -0.10 -10.70
CA THR A 23 -0.44 -0.16 -9.26
C THR A 23 -0.73 -1.57 -8.73
N VAL A 24 -1.83 -2.17 -9.14
CA VAL A 24 -2.19 -3.53 -8.74
C VAL A 24 -1.18 -4.54 -9.28
N ALA A 25 -0.78 -4.42 -10.54
CA ALA A 25 0.20 -5.31 -11.14
C ALA A 25 1.55 -5.23 -10.42
N ASN A 26 1.98 -4.03 -10.06
CA ASN A 26 3.21 -3.80 -9.30
C ASN A 26 3.14 -4.46 -7.92
N PHE A 27 2.04 -4.28 -7.22
CA PHE A 27 1.82 -4.86 -5.89
C PHE A 27 1.82 -6.39 -5.95
N LEU A 28 1.10 -6.98 -6.91
CA LEU A 28 1.06 -8.43 -7.11
C LEU A 28 2.44 -9.00 -7.47
N ASN A 29 3.23 -8.25 -8.22
CA ASN A 29 4.58 -8.68 -8.58
C ASN A 29 5.48 -8.77 -7.35
N TYR A 30 5.41 -7.80 -6.43
CA TYR A 30 6.12 -7.87 -5.15
C TYR A 30 5.68 -9.07 -4.33
N ILE A 31 4.38 -9.35 -4.29
CA ILE A 31 3.84 -10.52 -3.59
C ILE A 31 4.39 -11.82 -4.18
N LYS A 32 4.35 -11.93 -5.50
CA LYS A 32 4.82 -13.13 -6.23
C LYS A 32 6.29 -13.42 -5.97
N ASN A 33 7.11 -12.37 -5.82
CA ASN A 33 8.54 -12.49 -5.58
C ASN A 33 8.89 -12.62 -4.09
N GLY A 34 7.91 -12.67 -3.19
CA GLY A 34 8.14 -12.81 -1.76
C GLY A 34 8.71 -11.55 -1.11
N PHE A 35 8.66 -10.41 -1.77
CA PHE A 35 9.29 -9.17 -1.28
C PHE A 35 8.71 -8.74 0.07
N TYR A 36 7.40 -8.86 0.26
CA TYR A 36 6.73 -8.41 1.48
C TYR A 36 6.90 -9.36 2.67
N ASN A 37 7.42 -10.57 2.44
CA ASN A 37 7.65 -11.51 3.52
C ASN A 37 8.67 -10.93 4.49
N ASP A 38 8.39 -11.03 5.81
CA ASP A 38 9.24 -10.53 6.89
C ASP A 38 9.44 -9.01 6.86
N THR A 39 8.52 -8.29 6.26
CA THR A 39 8.46 -6.83 6.38
C THR A 39 7.56 -6.41 7.54
N ILE A 40 7.69 -5.17 7.99
CA ILE A 40 6.95 -4.64 9.13
C ILE A 40 6.12 -3.42 8.74
N PHE A 41 5.11 -3.14 9.56
CA PHE A 41 4.46 -1.83 9.55
C PHE A 41 5.33 -0.89 10.38
N HIS A 42 6.23 -0.19 9.71
CA HIS A 42 7.26 0.63 10.37
C HIS A 42 6.76 2.00 10.82
N ARG A 43 5.58 2.41 10.37
CA ARG A 43 5.00 3.71 10.71
C ARG A 43 3.52 3.54 11.01
N VAL A 44 3.13 3.87 12.24
CA VAL A 44 1.74 3.77 12.70
C VAL A 44 1.36 5.10 13.31
N ILE A 45 0.35 5.76 12.76
CA ILE A 45 -0.16 7.03 13.26
C ILE A 45 -1.64 6.85 13.58
N ASP A 46 -1.98 6.93 14.87
CA ASP A 46 -3.35 6.78 15.35
C ASP A 46 -4.27 7.82 14.69
N GLY A 47 -5.43 7.36 14.26
CA GLY A 47 -6.43 8.23 13.61
C GLY A 47 -6.08 8.66 12.20
N PHE A 48 -4.98 8.13 11.62
CA PHE A 48 -4.52 8.49 10.29
C PHE A 48 -4.27 7.25 9.43
N MET A 49 -3.14 6.56 9.62
CA MET A 49 -2.78 5.43 8.76
C MET A 49 -1.74 4.51 9.40
N ILE A 50 -1.59 3.32 8.84
CA ILE A 50 -0.46 2.44 9.10
C ILE A 50 0.26 2.18 7.78
N GLN A 51 1.59 2.23 7.80
CA GLN A 51 2.42 2.15 6.60
C GLN A 51 3.44 1.03 6.73
N GLY A 52 3.60 0.25 5.68
CA GLY A 52 4.53 -0.87 5.65
C GLY A 52 4.98 -1.22 4.25
N GLY A 53 5.61 -2.40 4.12
CA GLY A 53 6.04 -2.95 2.84
C GLY A 53 7.40 -2.49 2.35
N GLY A 54 8.20 -1.84 3.21
CA GLY A 54 9.50 -1.33 2.78
C GLY A 54 10.67 -1.62 3.72
N PHE A 55 10.39 -2.02 4.94
CA PHE A 55 11.43 -2.25 5.96
C PHE A 55 11.31 -3.66 6.55
N ASP A 56 12.43 -4.27 6.83
CA ASP A 56 12.47 -5.55 7.53
C ASP A 56 12.43 -5.36 9.06
N ILE A 57 12.46 -6.47 9.81
CA ILE A 57 12.34 -6.43 11.27
C ILE A 57 13.50 -5.69 11.94
N GLY A 58 14.65 -5.59 11.28
CA GLY A 58 15.79 -4.82 11.76
C GLY A 58 15.77 -3.35 11.38
N MET A 59 14.66 -2.87 10.82
CA MET A 59 14.50 -1.50 10.31
C MET A 59 15.43 -1.18 9.13
N ASN A 60 15.85 -2.20 8.39
CA ASN A 60 16.61 -2.02 7.16
C ASN A 60 15.66 -1.86 6.00
N GLN A 61 15.84 -0.80 5.21
CA GLN A 61 15.02 -0.58 4.03
C GLN A 61 15.36 -1.60 2.94
N LYS A 62 14.34 -2.30 2.46
CA LYS A 62 14.49 -3.22 1.33
C LYS A 62 14.44 -2.43 0.03
N GLN A 63 15.35 -2.74 -0.90
CA GLN A 63 15.38 -2.06 -2.17
C GLN A 63 14.28 -2.60 -3.07
N GLY A 64 13.37 -1.72 -3.47
CA GLY A 64 12.30 -2.07 -4.39
C GLY A 64 12.71 -1.98 -5.85
N ARG A 65 11.73 -2.21 -6.72
CA ARG A 65 11.86 -2.08 -8.17
C ARG A 65 11.73 -0.61 -8.57
N HIS A 66 11.73 -0.35 -9.87
CA HIS A 66 11.51 1.00 -10.39
C HIS A 66 10.16 1.55 -9.92
N PRO A 67 10.09 2.86 -9.61
CA PRO A 67 8.82 3.50 -9.29
C PRO A 67 7.82 3.39 -10.43
N ILE A 68 6.54 3.44 -10.08
CA ILE A 68 5.45 3.36 -11.04
C ILE A 68 4.79 4.73 -11.23
N GLN A 69 4.08 4.88 -12.34
CA GLN A 69 3.33 6.09 -12.64
C GLN A 69 2.14 6.23 -11.70
N ASN A 70 1.86 7.46 -11.27
CA ASN A 70 0.73 7.77 -10.40
C ASN A 70 -0.59 7.62 -11.17
N GLU A 71 -1.51 6.86 -10.58
CA GLU A 71 -2.85 6.62 -11.13
C GLU A 71 -3.94 7.28 -10.28
N ALA A 72 -3.59 8.26 -9.43
CA ALA A 72 -4.50 8.85 -8.44
C ALA A 72 -5.74 9.51 -9.07
N ASN A 73 -5.61 10.04 -10.28
CA ASN A 73 -6.71 10.70 -10.96
C ASN A 73 -7.85 9.74 -11.36
N LYS A 74 -7.60 8.44 -11.36
CA LYS A 74 -8.57 7.40 -11.70
C LYS A 74 -8.98 6.57 -10.50
N ALA A 75 -8.36 6.80 -9.35
CA ALA A 75 -8.53 5.97 -8.17
C ALA A 75 -9.65 6.50 -7.28
N GLN A 76 -10.04 5.64 -6.32
CA GLN A 76 -11.00 6.03 -5.29
C GLN A 76 -10.33 6.94 -4.27
N LYS A 77 -11.16 7.63 -3.47
CA LYS A 77 -10.68 8.48 -2.39
C LYS A 77 -10.09 7.66 -1.25
N ASN A 78 -9.20 8.29 -0.48
CA ASN A 78 -8.55 7.68 0.69
C ASN A 78 -9.48 7.66 1.89
N THR A 79 -10.53 6.85 1.81
CA THR A 79 -11.46 6.64 2.92
C THR A 79 -10.96 5.53 3.84
N ARG A 80 -11.55 5.42 5.03
CA ARG A 80 -11.20 4.39 6.00
C ARG A 80 -11.30 3.00 5.37
N GLY A 81 -10.29 2.17 5.60
CA GLY A 81 -10.24 0.80 5.08
C GLY A 81 -9.71 0.68 3.67
N THR A 82 -9.14 1.73 3.09
CA THR A 82 -8.51 1.67 1.77
C THR A 82 -7.00 1.67 1.88
N LEU A 83 -6.34 1.08 0.88
CA LEU A 83 -4.89 1.06 0.77
C LEU A 83 -4.43 1.90 -0.41
N ALA A 84 -3.34 2.62 -0.22
CA ALA A 84 -2.71 3.40 -1.27
C ALA A 84 -1.19 3.23 -1.21
N MET A 85 -0.52 3.52 -2.32
CA MET A 85 0.94 3.48 -2.36
C MET A 85 1.52 4.71 -1.68
N ALA A 86 2.47 4.47 -0.78
CA ALA A 86 3.25 5.55 -0.20
C ALA A 86 4.23 6.08 -1.24
N ARG A 87 4.42 7.39 -1.25
CA ARG A 87 5.32 8.06 -2.18
C ARG A 87 5.97 9.28 -1.52
N THR A 88 7.01 9.78 -2.15
CA THR A 88 7.60 11.07 -1.77
C THR A 88 6.78 12.22 -2.37
N SER A 89 7.30 13.44 -2.31
CA SER A 89 6.66 14.59 -2.96
C SER A 89 6.59 14.44 -4.50
N ASP A 90 7.46 13.59 -5.08
CA ASP A 90 7.34 13.23 -6.50
C ASP A 90 6.15 12.30 -6.70
N PRO A 91 5.14 12.68 -7.50
CA PRO A 91 3.95 11.86 -7.68
C PRO A 91 4.21 10.51 -8.34
N HIS A 92 5.35 10.33 -9.01
CA HIS A 92 5.72 9.09 -9.69
C HIS A 92 6.86 8.37 -8.98
N SER A 93 6.91 8.41 -7.64
CA SER A 93 7.99 7.81 -6.85
C SER A 93 7.59 6.55 -6.09
N ALA A 94 6.33 6.12 -6.16
CA ALA A 94 5.85 4.93 -5.44
C ALA A 94 6.51 3.66 -5.97
N SER A 95 6.92 2.76 -5.06
CA SER A 95 7.47 1.46 -5.44
C SER A 95 6.83 0.32 -4.63
N SER A 96 7.31 0.03 -3.42
CA SER A 96 6.81 -1.10 -2.63
C SER A 96 5.99 -0.72 -1.42
N GLN A 97 6.25 0.44 -0.81
CA GLN A 97 5.59 0.83 0.43
C GLN A 97 4.14 1.23 0.18
N PHE A 98 3.28 0.81 1.08
CA PHE A 98 1.86 1.15 1.03
C PHE A 98 1.38 1.55 2.43
N PHE A 99 0.22 2.19 2.49
CA PHE A 99 -0.41 2.50 3.76
C PHE A 99 -1.88 2.13 3.74
N ILE A 100 -2.40 1.83 4.92
CA ILE A 100 -3.82 1.52 5.13
C ILE A 100 -4.43 2.72 5.86
N ASN A 101 -5.46 3.30 5.28
CA ASN A 101 -6.18 4.40 5.90
C ASN A 101 -7.03 3.88 7.05
N VAL A 102 -6.78 4.35 8.27
CA VAL A 102 -7.58 3.98 9.44
C VAL A 102 -8.65 5.03 9.76
N ALA A 103 -8.74 6.07 8.95
CA ALA A 103 -9.75 7.13 9.00
C ALA A 103 -9.95 7.66 7.57
N ASP A 104 -10.94 8.52 7.38
CA ASP A 104 -11.14 9.20 6.10
C ASP A 104 -10.08 10.28 5.95
N ASN A 105 -9.21 10.11 4.94
CA ASN A 105 -8.09 11.00 4.66
C ASN A 105 -8.24 11.61 3.27
N ASP A 106 -9.38 12.25 3.01
CA ASP A 106 -9.75 12.76 1.68
C ASP A 106 -8.80 13.85 1.16
N PHE A 107 -8.00 14.44 2.05
CA PHE A 107 -7.00 15.44 1.69
C PHE A 107 -5.78 14.84 0.97
N LEU A 108 -5.62 13.52 0.99
CA LEU A 108 -4.50 12.85 0.32
C LEU A 108 -4.79 12.68 -1.17
N ASN A 109 -3.81 13.04 -2.00
CA ASN A 109 -3.86 12.86 -3.45
C ASN A 109 -3.20 11.55 -3.90
N PHE A 110 -3.23 10.52 -3.06
CA PHE A 110 -2.70 9.20 -3.36
C PHE A 110 -3.79 8.31 -3.94
N GLY A 111 -3.45 7.56 -4.97
CA GLY A 111 -4.40 6.65 -5.58
C GLY A 111 -4.64 5.41 -4.74
N VAL A 112 -5.89 5.13 -4.44
CA VAL A 112 -6.29 3.90 -3.74
C VAL A 112 -6.30 2.75 -4.75
N PHE A 113 -5.66 1.64 -4.41
CA PHE A 113 -5.61 0.47 -5.28
C PHE A 113 -6.16 -0.80 -4.62
N LEU A 114 -6.36 -0.77 -3.33
CA LEU A 114 -6.89 -1.90 -2.59
C LEU A 114 -7.89 -1.43 -1.54
N LYS A 115 -8.79 -2.31 -1.19
CA LYS A 115 -9.75 -2.07 -0.12
C LYS A 115 -9.71 -3.22 0.88
N VAL A 116 -9.67 -2.89 2.16
CA VAL A 116 -9.76 -3.88 3.22
C VAL A 116 -11.20 -4.38 3.28
N MET A 117 -11.35 -5.69 3.27
CA MET A 117 -12.66 -6.34 3.41
C MET A 117 -12.97 -6.57 4.89
N ASP A 118 -14.17 -6.24 5.27
CA ASP A 118 -14.65 -6.52 6.61
C ASP A 118 -14.86 -8.02 6.85
#